data_e1a8b987e79839ca118c33f8ec0006bf
#
_entry.id   e1a8b987e79839ca118c33f8ec0006bf
#
_cell.length_a   1.000
_cell.length_b   1.000
_cell.length_c   1.000
_cell.angle_alpha   90.00
_cell.angle_beta   90.00
_cell.angle_gamma   90.00
#
_symmetry.space_group_name_H-M   'P 1'
#
loop_
_entity.id
_entity.type
_entity.pdbx_description
1 polymer ?
#
loop_
_entity_poly.entity_id
_entity_poly.type
_entity_poly.pdbx_seq_one_letter_code
_entity_poly.pdbx_strand_id
1 'polypeptide(L)'
;CTNLELFKLKSNSDGALRQNKPLTVGYVGSIGVWYLFEEALDYYKLIQEVVPDAQLHIINKGGHTYINECLNNSGIDKGSVLLETRDHLDVAHAMQSMDVGIFMIKPLYSKIASMPTKLGEFLGCGVPCICNNGIGDMSDIINDRGVGVVLDSFDTDEKKESIMYLLKLIKDPLIKNRCRETALKYFSLEDGVNSYNNIYKSLDEKL
;
A
#
# COMPACT_ATOMS: atom_id res chain seq x y z
N CYS A 1 9.02 10.96 2.55
CA CYS A 1 8.78 10.88 4.00
C CYS A 1 7.28 10.93 4.28
N THR A 2 6.87 10.32 5.39
CA THR A 2 5.45 10.18 5.80
C THR A 2 5.27 10.71 7.21
N ASN A 3 4.17 11.45 7.44
CA ASN A 3 3.78 11.86 8.79
C ASN A 3 3.28 10.65 9.58
N LEU A 4 4.17 10.02 10.34
CA LEU A 4 3.89 8.80 11.08
C LEU A 4 3.10 9.02 12.39
N GLU A 5 2.84 10.27 12.79
CA GLU A 5 1.87 10.60 13.84
C GLU A 5 0.43 10.54 13.31
N LEU A 6 0.24 10.83 12.03
CA LEU A 6 -1.04 10.69 11.35
C LEU A 6 -1.27 9.23 10.89
N PHE A 7 -0.31 8.68 10.14
CA PHE A 7 -0.35 7.29 9.65
C PHE A 7 0.28 6.37 10.70
N LYS A 8 -0.53 5.85 11.62
CA LYS A 8 -0.10 5.03 12.74
C LYS A 8 -1.00 3.83 12.97
N LEU A 9 -0.54 2.90 13.76
CA LEU A 9 -1.36 1.76 14.16
C LEU A 9 -2.64 2.23 14.86
N LYS A 10 -3.75 1.52 14.59
CA LYS A 10 -4.98 1.72 15.34
C LYS A 10 -4.72 1.42 16.81
N SER A 11 -5.16 2.31 17.71
CA SER A 11 -5.00 2.07 19.16
C SER A 11 -5.80 0.82 19.59
N ASN A 12 -5.24 0.04 20.51
CA ASN A 12 -5.75 -1.27 20.94
C ASN A 12 -7.13 -1.26 21.66
N SER A 13 -7.85 -0.16 21.68
CA SER A 13 -9.21 -0.12 22.23
C SER A 13 -10.21 -1.02 21.48
N ASP A 14 -9.89 -1.45 20.25
CA ASP A 14 -10.69 -2.34 19.41
C ASP A 14 -10.03 -3.71 19.18
N GLY A 15 -9.21 -4.19 20.10
CA GLY A 15 -8.53 -5.49 20.07
C GLY A 15 -9.49 -6.71 20.15
N ALA A 16 -10.79 -6.50 20.04
CA ALA A 16 -11.76 -7.57 19.89
C ALA A 16 -11.82 -8.02 18.42
N LEU A 17 -11.03 -9.09 18.14
CA LEU A 17 -11.35 -10.12 17.18
C LEU A 17 -11.97 -9.64 15.84
N ARG A 18 -11.12 -9.47 14.82
CA ARG A 18 -11.52 -9.51 13.40
C ARG A 18 -11.95 -10.95 12.98
N GLN A 19 -12.47 -11.74 13.89
CA GLN A 19 -13.10 -13.02 13.59
C GLN A 19 -14.40 -12.74 12.86
N ASN A 20 -14.47 -13.03 11.58
CA ASN A 20 -15.57 -12.86 10.62
C ASN A 20 -15.63 -11.55 9.83
N LYS A 21 -14.54 -10.81 9.67
CA LYS A 21 -14.53 -9.68 8.75
C LYS A 21 -13.92 -10.09 7.41
N PRO A 22 -14.53 -9.72 6.26
CA PRO A 22 -13.94 -9.97 4.93
C PRO A 22 -12.54 -9.37 4.83
N LEU A 23 -11.66 -10.04 4.07
CA LEU A 23 -10.35 -9.52 3.70
C LEU A 23 -10.54 -8.20 2.94
N THR A 24 -9.95 -7.11 3.42
CA THR A 24 -10.06 -5.80 2.79
C THR A 24 -8.74 -5.43 2.09
N VAL A 25 -8.77 -5.41 0.76
CA VAL A 25 -7.68 -4.91 -0.08
C VAL A 25 -7.88 -3.42 -0.31
N GLY A 26 -6.89 -2.60 0.00
CA GLY A 26 -6.94 -1.15 -0.11
C GLY A 26 -6.18 -0.61 -1.31
N TYR A 27 -6.82 0.20 -2.15
CA TYR A 27 -6.17 1.02 -3.16
C TYR A 27 -6.34 2.49 -2.80
N VAL A 28 -5.24 3.21 -2.58
CA VAL A 28 -5.28 4.61 -2.14
C VAL A 28 -4.43 5.49 -3.05
N GLY A 29 -5.00 6.61 -3.50
CA GLY A 29 -4.30 7.65 -4.25
C GLY A 29 -4.67 7.72 -5.73
N SER A 30 -3.76 8.30 -6.53
CA SER A 30 -4.00 8.58 -7.94
C SER A 30 -4.08 7.32 -8.79
N ILE A 31 -4.78 7.44 -9.91
CA ILE A 31 -4.88 6.46 -11.01
C ILE A 31 -4.42 7.11 -12.31
N GLY A 32 -4.12 6.28 -13.30
CA GLY A 32 -3.67 6.72 -14.65
C GLY A 32 -2.18 7.04 -14.70
N VAL A 33 -1.73 7.56 -15.81
CA VAL A 33 -0.39 7.79 -16.35
C VAL A 33 0.73 6.89 -15.81
N TRP A 34 1.01 6.92 -14.50
CA TRP A 34 2.10 6.21 -13.84
C TRP A 34 1.67 4.95 -13.09
N TYR A 35 0.37 4.80 -12.82
CA TYR A 35 -0.18 3.70 -12.05
C TYR A 35 -0.86 2.69 -12.96
N LEU A 36 -0.55 1.42 -12.77
CA LEU A 36 -1.14 0.29 -13.48
C LEU A 36 -2.36 -0.20 -12.67
N PHE A 37 -3.44 0.57 -12.73
CA PHE A 37 -4.64 0.29 -11.94
C PHE A 37 -5.30 -1.03 -12.37
N GLU A 38 -5.32 -1.32 -13.66
CA GLU A 38 -5.86 -2.55 -14.22
C GLU A 38 -5.11 -3.78 -13.69
N GLU A 39 -3.76 -3.71 -13.57
CA GLU A 39 -2.96 -4.79 -12.97
C GLU A 39 -3.31 -5.03 -11.50
N ALA A 40 -3.62 -3.95 -10.77
CA ALA A 40 -4.09 -4.07 -9.39
C ALA A 40 -5.49 -4.72 -9.31
N LEU A 41 -6.38 -4.43 -10.25
CA LEU A 41 -7.69 -5.08 -10.35
C LEU A 41 -7.57 -6.56 -10.72
N ASP A 42 -6.69 -6.90 -11.66
CA ASP A 42 -6.43 -8.30 -12.03
C ASP A 42 -5.89 -9.10 -10.85
N TYR A 43 -4.98 -8.51 -10.07
CA TYR A 43 -4.49 -9.14 -8.84
C TYR A 43 -5.62 -9.34 -7.81
N TYR A 44 -6.47 -8.33 -7.63
CA TYR A 44 -7.62 -8.43 -6.74
C TYR A 44 -8.59 -9.53 -7.15
N LYS A 45 -8.86 -9.70 -8.46
CA LYS A 45 -9.69 -10.81 -8.96
C LYS A 45 -9.11 -12.17 -8.58
N LEU A 46 -7.80 -12.34 -8.72
CA LEU A 46 -7.14 -13.57 -8.31
C LEU A 46 -7.22 -13.80 -6.79
N ILE A 47 -7.21 -12.73 -5.98
CA ILE A 47 -7.50 -12.84 -4.54
C ILE A 47 -8.92 -13.37 -4.33
N GLN A 48 -9.92 -12.87 -5.07
CA GLN A 48 -11.32 -13.32 -4.94
C GLN A 48 -11.53 -14.78 -5.37
N GLU A 49 -10.70 -15.32 -6.27
CA GLU A 49 -10.74 -16.77 -6.60
C GLU A 49 -10.42 -17.64 -5.37
N VAL A 50 -9.58 -17.14 -4.44
CA VAL A 50 -9.14 -17.86 -3.23
C VAL A 50 -9.95 -17.43 -2.00
N VAL A 51 -10.37 -16.16 -1.93
CA VAL A 51 -11.12 -15.54 -0.83
C VAL A 51 -12.34 -14.83 -1.44
N PRO A 52 -13.44 -15.55 -1.71
CA PRO A 52 -14.57 -15.03 -2.48
C PRO A 52 -15.29 -13.83 -1.85
N ASP A 53 -15.21 -13.67 -0.53
CA ASP A 53 -15.79 -12.53 0.20
C ASP A 53 -14.84 -11.35 0.38
N ALA A 54 -13.65 -11.38 -0.25
CA ALA A 54 -12.70 -10.26 -0.22
C ALA A 54 -13.35 -8.98 -0.75
N GLN A 55 -13.07 -7.86 -0.10
CA GLN A 55 -13.56 -6.52 -0.43
C GLN A 55 -12.42 -5.64 -0.96
N LEU A 56 -12.71 -4.83 -1.96
CA LEU A 56 -11.79 -3.81 -2.48
C LEU A 56 -12.23 -2.42 -2.01
N HIS A 57 -11.39 -1.75 -1.23
CA HIS A 57 -11.64 -0.39 -0.77
C HIS A 57 -10.75 0.58 -1.54
N ILE A 58 -11.36 1.39 -2.41
CA ILE A 58 -10.67 2.37 -3.26
C ILE A 58 -10.93 3.76 -2.71
N ILE A 59 -9.86 4.46 -2.37
CA ILE A 59 -9.90 5.88 -1.98
C ILE A 59 -9.18 6.68 -3.06
N ASN A 60 -9.96 7.45 -3.83
CA ASN A 60 -9.44 8.25 -4.93
C ASN A 60 -10.13 9.61 -4.99
N LYS A 61 -9.36 10.66 -5.33
CA LYS A 61 -9.88 12.02 -5.46
C LYS A 61 -9.99 12.40 -6.95
N GLY A 62 -11.16 12.14 -7.55
CA GLY A 62 -11.52 12.68 -8.87
C GLY A 62 -11.47 11.73 -10.06
N GLY A 63 -10.97 10.50 -9.93
CA GLY A 63 -10.87 9.53 -11.03
C GLY A 63 -12.01 8.51 -11.12
N HIS A 64 -13.14 8.76 -10.50
CA HIS A 64 -14.23 7.77 -10.32
C HIS A 64 -14.84 7.27 -11.62
N THR A 65 -14.94 8.10 -12.66
CA THR A 65 -15.45 7.68 -13.97
C THR A 65 -14.54 6.57 -14.54
N TYR A 66 -13.25 6.83 -14.63
CA TYR A 66 -12.29 5.85 -15.14
C TYR A 66 -12.22 4.58 -14.27
N ILE A 67 -12.25 4.73 -12.93
CA ILE A 67 -12.30 3.58 -12.00
C ILE A 67 -13.52 2.72 -12.31
N ASN A 68 -14.71 3.32 -12.48
CA ASN A 68 -15.93 2.58 -12.76
C ASN A 68 -15.88 1.89 -14.15
N GLU A 69 -15.25 2.50 -15.14
CA GLU A 69 -15.00 1.87 -16.45
C GLU A 69 -14.09 0.65 -16.30
N CYS A 70 -12.96 0.76 -15.58
CA CYS A 70 -12.05 -0.35 -15.33
C CYS A 70 -12.74 -1.49 -14.55
N LEU A 71 -13.53 -1.17 -13.52
CA LEU A 71 -14.30 -2.16 -12.76
C LEU A 71 -15.30 -2.90 -13.63
N ASN A 72 -16.03 -2.19 -14.51
CA ASN A 72 -16.96 -2.82 -15.45
C ASN A 72 -16.24 -3.75 -16.43
N ASN A 73 -15.11 -3.31 -17.00
CA ASN A 73 -14.32 -4.06 -17.96
C ASN A 73 -13.67 -5.31 -17.32
N SER A 74 -13.28 -5.23 -16.06
CA SER A 74 -12.68 -6.35 -15.32
C SER A 74 -13.71 -7.40 -14.89
N GLY A 75 -15.01 -7.09 -14.92
CA GLY A 75 -16.07 -7.98 -14.44
C GLY A 75 -16.09 -8.17 -12.91
N ILE A 76 -15.49 -7.26 -12.16
CA ILE A 76 -15.55 -7.26 -10.69
C ILE A 76 -16.95 -6.85 -10.25
N ASP A 77 -17.53 -7.64 -9.33
CA ASP A 77 -18.83 -7.30 -8.74
C ASP A 77 -18.72 -6.01 -7.90
N LYS A 78 -19.52 -5.02 -8.26
CA LYS A 78 -19.56 -3.74 -7.54
C LYS A 78 -20.01 -3.87 -6.09
N GLY A 79 -20.71 -4.92 -5.73
CA GLY A 79 -21.06 -5.24 -4.35
C GLY A 79 -19.85 -5.55 -3.47
N SER A 80 -18.72 -5.94 -4.08
CA SER A 80 -17.46 -6.18 -3.38
C SER A 80 -16.54 -4.95 -3.34
N VAL A 81 -16.96 -3.79 -3.88
CA VAL A 81 -16.12 -2.59 -4.01
C VAL A 81 -16.72 -1.42 -3.24
N LEU A 82 -15.94 -0.83 -2.34
CA LEU A 82 -16.20 0.48 -1.76
C LEU A 82 -15.32 1.52 -2.45
N LEU A 83 -15.93 2.41 -3.24
CA LEU A 83 -15.25 3.52 -3.91
C LEU A 83 -15.67 4.84 -3.27
N GLU A 84 -14.71 5.58 -2.73
CA GLU A 84 -14.99 6.84 -2.07
C GLU A 84 -13.88 7.89 -2.21
N THR A 85 -14.22 9.14 -1.88
CA THR A 85 -13.28 10.24 -1.71
C THR A 85 -13.16 10.56 -0.22
N ARG A 86 -11.93 10.74 0.26
CA ARG A 86 -11.65 11.16 1.64
C ARG A 86 -10.65 12.29 1.68
N ASP A 87 -10.74 13.11 2.69
CA ASP A 87 -9.69 14.07 3.01
C ASP A 87 -8.50 13.39 3.66
N HIS A 88 -7.32 14.03 3.58
CA HIS A 88 -6.05 13.42 3.99
C HIS A 88 -6.05 12.84 5.43
N LEU A 89 -6.73 13.52 6.35
CA LEU A 89 -6.84 13.04 7.74
C LEU A 89 -7.67 11.75 7.83
N ASP A 90 -8.75 11.66 7.06
CA ASP A 90 -9.65 10.52 7.06
C ASP A 90 -9.08 9.32 6.30
N VAL A 91 -8.16 9.57 5.33
CA VAL A 91 -7.44 8.50 4.63
C VAL A 91 -6.67 7.62 5.61
N ALA A 92 -5.96 8.21 6.58
CA ALA A 92 -5.20 7.45 7.57
C ALA A 92 -6.10 6.51 8.39
N HIS A 93 -7.28 6.96 8.81
CA HIS A 93 -8.25 6.13 9.53
C HIS A 93 -8.81 4.99 8.64
N ALA A 94 -9.08 5.28 7.38
CA ALA A 94 -9.54 4.27 6.44
C ALA A 94 -8.46 3.20 6.18
N MET A 95 -7.20 3.60 5.97
CA MET A 95 -6.08 2.67 5.79
C MET A 95 -5.91 1.71 6.97
N GLN A 96 -6.12 2.16 8.21
CA GLN A 96 -6.06 1.31 9.40
C GLN A 96 -7.09 0.16 9.40
N SER A 97 -8.12 0.24 8.56
CA SER A 97 -9.15 -0.79 8.41
C SER A 97 -8.84 -1.80 7.29
N MET A 98 -7.84 -1.54 6.46
CA MET A 98 -7.39 -2.41 5.38
C MET A 98 -6.47 -3.51 5.91
N ASP A 99 -6.48 -4.66 5.26
CA ASP A 99 -5.63 -5.80 5.64
C ASP A 99 -4.36 -5.84 4.77
N VAL A 100 -4.45 -5.31 3.55
CA VAL A 100 -3.33 -5.19 2.60
C VAL A 100 -3.55 -3.99 1.69
N GLY A 101 -2.49 -3.23 1.41
CA GLY A 101 -2.48 -2.17 0.41
C GLY A 101 -2.00 -2.70 -0.94
N ILE A 102 -2.61 -2.28 -2.05
CA ILE A 102 -2.17 -2.64 -3.39
C ILE A 102 -1.91 -1.41 -4.24
N PHE A 103 -0.77 -1.37 -4.92
CA PHE A 103 -0.48 -0.37 -5.94
C PHE A 103 0.60 -0.88 -6.89
N MET A 104 0.39 -0.68 -8.18
CA MET A 104 1.32 -1.03 -9.23
C MET A 104 1.75 0.24 -9.97
N ILE A 105 3.04 0.37 -10.27
CA ILE A 105 3.62 1.55 -10.90
C ILE A 105 4.39 1.11 -12.13
N LYS A 106 4.27 1.86 -13.24
CA LYS A 106 5.02 1.59 -14.47
C LYS A 106 6.53 1.62 -14.18
N PRO A 107 7.28 0.53 -14.43
CA PRO A 107 8.72 0.47 -14.20
C PRO A 107 9.44 1.24 -15.32
N LEU A 108 9.58 2.54 -15.16
CA LEU A 108 10.27 3.42 -16.10
C LEU A 108 11.60 3.91 -15.51
N TYR A 109 12.55 4.29 -16.36
CA TYR A 109 13.84 4.82 -15.93
C TYR A 109 13.71 5.93 -14.87
N SER A 110 12.75 6.84 -15.04
CA SER A 110 12.48 7.91 -14.06
C SER A 110 11.96 7.41 -12.70
N LYS A 111 11.57 6.15 -12.60
CA LYS A 111 11.06 5.56 -11.36
C LYS A 111 12.12 4.83 -10.54
N ILE A 112 13.29 4.59 -11.09
CA ILE A 112 14.43 4.01 -10.38
C ILE A 112 14.85 4.86 -9.16
N ALA A 113 14.68 6.18 -9.23
CA ALA A 113 14.96 7.09 -8.12
C ALA A 113 13.70 7.55 -7.36
N SER A 114 12.59 6.82 -7.46
CA SER A 114 11.32 7.18 -6.83
C SER A 114 11.05 6.33 -5.59
N MET A 115 10.49 6.96 -4.55
CA MET A 115 9.97 6.24 -3.38
C MET A 115 8.50 6.66 -3.18
N PRO A 116 7.54 5.75 -3.39
CA PRO A 116 6.13 6.05 -3.24
C PRO A 116 5.76 6.36 -1.79
N THR A 117 5.22 7.55 -1.52
CA THR A 117 4.78 7.94 -0.16
C THR A 117 3.72 7.00 0.39
N LYS A 118 2.84 6.47 -0.45
CA LYS A 118 1.80 5.51 -0.06
C LYS A 118 2.34 4.24 0.59
N LEU A 119 3.57 3.80 0.24
CA LEU A 119 4.21 2.69 0.93
C LEU A 119 4.43 3.02 2.40
N GLY A 120 5.02 4.19 2.70
CA GLY A 120 5.22 4.65 4.08
C GLY A 120 3.90 4.85 4.83
N GLU A 121 2.86 5.32 4.15
CA GLU A 121 1.52 5.52 4.72
C GLU A 121 0.87 4.18 5.11
N PHE A 122 0.85 3.20 4.21
CA PHE A 122 0.34 1.85 4.50
C PHE A 122 1.14 1.19 5.62
N LEU A 123 2.46 1.15 5.50
CA LEU A 123 3.32 0.54 6.52
C LEU A 123 3.18 1.27 7.87
N GLY A 124 3.04 2.58 7.87
CA GLY A 124 2.77 3.37 9.07
C GLY A 124 1.49 2.94 9.80
N CYS A 125 0.45 2.62 9.04
CA CYS A 125 -0.82 2.08 9.54
C CYS A 125 -0.75 0.58 9.90
N GLY A 126 0.39 -0.08 9.73
CA GLY A 126 0.57 -1.51 9.98
C GLY A 126 -0.01 -2.39 8.89
N VAL A 127 -0.13 -1.89 7.67
CA VAL A 127 -0.72 -2.57 6.51
C VAL A 127 0.39 -3.00 5.55
N PRO A 128 0.59 -4.30 5.33
CA PRO A 128 1.54 -4.80 4.33
C PRO A 128 1.09 -4.44 2.91
N CYS A 129 2.02 -4.39 1.96
CA CYS A 129 1.74 -3.93 0.61
C CYS A 129 1.99 -4.99 -0.46
N ILE A 130 1.21 -4.92 -1.54
CA ILE A 130 1.44 -5.60 -2.80
C ILE A 130 1.87 -4.54 -3.81
N CYS A 131 3.02 -4.72 -4.42
CA CYS A 131 3.56 -3.81 -5.44
C CYS A 131 4.40 -4.57 -6.46
N ASN A 132 4.92 -3.88 -7.47
CA ASN A 132 5.84 -4.44 -8.44
C ASN A 132 7.27 -3.93 -8.24
N ASN A 133 8.22 -4.69 -8.74
CA ASN A 133 9.64 -4.35 -8.79
C ASN A 133 9.93 -3.17 -9.76
N GLY A 134 11.16 -2.65 -9.70
CA GLY A 134 11.66 -1.60 -10.60
C GLY A 134 11.33 -0.16 -10.17
N ILE A 135 10.96 0.06 -8.90
CA ILE A 135 10.61 1.37 -8.35
C ILE A 135 11.49 1.67 -7.12
N GLY A 136 12.54 2.45 -7.33
CA GLY A 136 13.50 2.81 -6.26
C GLY A 136 13.94 1.61 -5.43
N ASP A 137 14.12 1.82 -4.14
CA ASP A 137 14.54 0.78 -3.18
C ASP A 137 13.34 0.03 -2.55
N MET A 138 12.14 0.18 -3.14
CA MET A 138 10.90 -0.33 -2.56
C MET A 138 10.90 -1.85 -2.41
N SER A 139 11.40 -2.56 -3.44
CA SER A 139 11.48 -4.02 -3.44
C SER A 139 12.41 -4.55 -2.35
N ASP A 140 13.58 -3.94 -2.21
CA ASP A 140 14.56 -4.34 -1.19
C ASP A 140 13.99 -4.16 0.22
N ILE A 141 13.38 -2.99 0.48
CA ILE A 141 12.75 -2.70 1.78
C ILE A 141 11.65 -3.72 2.11
N ILE A 142 10.78 -4.03 1.15
CA ILE A 142 9.65 -4.94 1.37
C ILE A 142 10.14 -6.36 1.60
N ASN A 143 11.07 -6.84 0.79
CA ASN A 143 11.59 -8.20 0.86
C ASN A 143 12.44 -8.40 2.12
N ASP A 144 13.39 -7.51 2.41
CA ASP A 144 14.27 -7.62 3.58
C ASP A 144 13.49 -7.56 4.90
N ARG A 145 12.43 -6.80 4.93
CA ARG A 145 11.60 -6.62 6.12
C ARG A 145 10.42 -7.59 6.21
N GLY A 146 10.09 -8.30 5.13
CA GLY A 146 8.94 -9.21 5.07
C GLY A 146 7.63 -8.48 5.36
N VAL A 147 7.40 -7.33 4.71
CA VAL A 147 6.24 -6.46 4.95
C VAL A 147 5.32 -6.34 3.74
N GLY A 148 5.41 -7.27 2.81
CA GLY A 148 4.57 -7.24 1.61
C GLY A 148 4.96 -8.30 0.60
N VAL A 149 4.44 -8.10 -0.61
CA VAL A 149 4.68 -8.89 -1.80
C VAL A 149 5.20 -7.97 -2.90
N VAL A 150 6.28 -8.34 -3.56
CA VAL A 150 6.83 -7.66 -4.73
C VAL A 150 6.72 -8.60 -5.92
N LEU A 151 6.08 -8.13 -7.00
CA LEU A 151 5.97 -8.86 -8.27
C LEU A 151 7.10 -8.43 -9.19
N ASP A 152 7.85 -9.38 -9.71
CA ASP A 152 8.89 -9.15 -10.73
C ASP A 152 8.27 -9.03 -12.12
N SER A 153 7.15 -9.72 -12.35
CA SER A 153 6.34 -9.62 -13.57
C SER A 153 4.85 -9.48 -13.24
N PHE A 154 4.02 -9.32 -14.27
CA PHE A 154 2.55 -9.33 -14.12
C PHE A 154 1.93 -10.63 -14.62
N ASP A 155 2.73 -11.70 -14.74
CA ASP A 155 2.24 -13.01 -15.15
C ASP A 155 1.28 -13.61 -14.13
N THR A 156 0.27 -14.28 -14.64
CA THR A 156 -0.80 -14.85 -13.81
C THR A 156 -0.27 -15.87 -12.80
N ASP A 157 0.72 -16.67 -13.19
CA ASP A 157 1.27 -17.73 -12.33
C ASP A 157 2.02 -17.10 -11.14
N GLU A 158 2.85 -16.07 -11.39
CA GLU A 158 3.53 -15.34 -10.32
C GLU A 158 2.53 -14.66 -9.37
N LYS A 159 1.50 -14.00 -9.92
CA LYS A 159 0.43 -13.42 -9.11
C LYS A 159 -0.23 -14.48 -8.21
N LYS A 160 -0.55 -15.66 -8.73
CA LYS A 160 -1.19 -16.75 -7.97
C LYS A 160 -0.30 -17.31 -6.86
N GLU A 161 0.97 -17.55 -7.15
CA GLU A 161 1.94 -18.00 -6.15
C GLU A 161 2.10 -16.97 -5.03
N SER A 162 2.20 -15.70 -5.37
CA SER A 162 2.36 -14.61 -4.42
C SER A 162 1.16 -14.44 -3.50
N ILE A 163 -0.07 -14.76 -3.95
CA ILE A 163 -1.28 -14.70 -3.11
C ILE A 163 -1.20 -15.68 -1.94
N MET A 164 -0.68 -16.89 -2.15
CA MET A 164 -0.54 -17.85 -1.06
C MET A 164 0.43 -17.37 0.02
N TYR A 165 1.52 -16.72 -0.40
CA TYR A 165 2.44 -16.07 0.53
C TYR A 165 1.77 -14.88 1.25
N LEU A 166 1.05 -14.04 0.52
CA LEU A 166 0.31 -12.91 1.09
C LEU A 166 -0.67 -13.35 2.17
N LEU A 167 -1.48 -14.38 1.89
CA LEU A 167 -2.48 -14.90 2.85
C LEU A 167 -1.85 -15.48 4.12
N LYS A 168 -0.63 -16.01 4.01
CA LYS A 168 0.16 -16.42 5.17
C LYS A 168 0.71 -15.19 5.92
N LEU A 169 1.21 -14.20 5.20
CA LEU A 169 1.81 -12.99 5.76
C LEU A 169 0.81 -12.18 6.59
N ILE A 170 -0.40 -11.97 6.09
CA ILE A 170 -1.44 -11.19 6.81
C ILE A 170 -1.96 -11.88 8.07
N LYS A 171 -1.74 -13.19 8.20
CA LYS A 171 -2.08 -13.98 9.40
C LYS A 171 -0.98 -13.95 10.46
N ASP A 172 0.22 -13.47 10.14
CA ASP A 172 1.30 -13.33 11.10
C ASP A 172 0.94 -12.26 12.15
N PRO A 173 0.86 -12.62 13.44
CA PRO A 173 0.49 -11.66 14.49
C PRO A 173 1.46 -10.49 14.64
N LEU A 174 2.69 -10.62 14.13
CA LEU A 174 3.72 -9.60 14.19
C LEU A 174 3.73 -8.68 12.96
N ILE A 175 2.96 -8.96 11.92
CA ILE A 175 3.03 -8.22 10.66
C ILE A 175 2.80 -6.71 10.85
N LYS A 176 1.82 -6.33 11.64
CA LYS A 176 1.50 -4.92 11.89
C LYS A 176 2.64 -4.16 12.54
N ASN A 177 3.26 -4.77 13.54
CA ASN A 177 4.42 -4.17 14.22
C ASN A 177 5.62 -4.08 13.28
N ARG A 178 5.88 -5.13 12.50
CA ARG A 178 6.96 -5.14 11.48
C ARG A 178 6.77 -4.05 10.42
N CYS A 179 5.53 -3.86 9.93
CA CYS A 179 5.20 -2.76 9.03
C CYS A 179 5.49 -1.40 9.70
N ARG A 180 5.02 -1.20 10.93
CA ARG A 180 5.23 0.04 11.66
C ARG A 180 6.71 0.35 11.90
N GLU A 181 7.50 -0.61 12.34
CA GLU A 181 8.94 -0.48 12.52
C GLU A 181 9.66 -0.16 11.21
N THR A 182 9.23 -0.77 10.12
CA THR A 182 9.75 -0.47 8.78
C THR A 182 9.44 0.97 8.38
N ALA A 183 8.21 1.43 8.62
CA ALA A 183 7.83 2.81 8.35
C ALA A 183 8.66 3.81 9.17
N LEU A 184 8.83 3.57 10.46
CA LEU A 184 9.66 4.40 11.33
C LEU A 184 11.10 4.47 10.84
N LYS A 185 11.67 3.35 10.39
CA LYS A 185 13.08 3.29 9.95
C LYS A 185 13.31 4.00 8.61
N TYR A 186 12.40 3.89 7.64
CA TYR A 186 12.67 4.32 6.26
C TYR A 186 11.85 5.52 5.79
N PHE A 187 10.75 5.85 6.47
CA PHE A 187 9.77 6.83 5.97
C PHE A 187 9.46 7.97 6.96
N SER A 188 10.13 8.03 8.11
CA SER A 188 9.91 9.09 9.12
C SER A 188 10.10 10.48 8.53
N LEU A 189 9.06 11.33 8.64
CA LEU A 189 9.13 12.73 8.25
C LEU A 189 10.11 13.50 9.15
N GLU A 190 10.13 13.22 10.43
CA GLU A 190 11.02 13.86 11.38
C GLU A 190 12.49 13.60 11.04
N ASP A 191 12.86 12.34 10.79
CA ASP A 191 14.22 11.98 10.41
C ASP A 191 14.60 12.59 9.05
N GLY A 192 13.65 12.64 8.10
CA GLY A 192 13.85 13.31 6.83
C GLY A 192 14.15 14.81 6.99
N VAL A 193 13.35 15.51 7.81
CA VAL A 193 13.56 16.93 8.12
C VAL A 193 14.91 17.16 8.81
N ASN A 194 15.25 16.33 9.79
CA ASN A 194 16.54 16.42 10.49
C ASN A 194 17.72 16.21 9.56
N SER A 195 17.62 15.26 8.62
CA SER A 195 18.66 15.00 7.62
C SER A 195 18.88 16.22 6.71
N TYR A 196 17.82 16.83 6.20
CA TYR A 196 17.92 18.07 5.40
C TYR A 196 18.49 19.22 6.22
N ASN A 197 18.02 19.43 7.45
CA ASN A 197 18.54 20.49 8.33
C ASN A 197 20.06 20.35 8.58
N ASN A 198 20.55 19.13 8.77
CA ASN A 198 21.97 18.87 8.97
C ASN A 198 22.80 19.23 7.70
N ILE A 199 22.26 18.92 6.51
CA ILE A 199 22.89 19.31 5.25
C ILE A 199 22.97 20.84 5.13
N TYR A 200 21.87 21.57 5.36
CA TYR A 200 21.86 23.03 5.30
C TYR A 200 22.86 23.66 6.28
N LYS A 201 22.88 23.20 7.55
CA LYS A 201 23.85 23.68 8.53
C LYS A 201 25.29 23.46 8.08
N SER A 202 25.59 22.29 7.50
CA SER A 202 26.95 22.00 7.01
C SER A 202 27.38 22.86 5.81
N LEU A 203 26.42 23.43 5.07
CA LEU A 203 26.71 24.39 3.99
C LEU A 203 26.95 25.79 4.53
N ASP A 204 26.19 26.24 5.54
CA ASP A 204 26.36 27.56 6.17
C ASP A 204 27.71 27.68 6.89
N GLU A 205 28.23 26.59 7.48
CA GLU A 205 29.55 26.56 8.12
C GLU A 205 30.75 26.66 7.13
N LYS A 206 30.48 26.49 5.83
CA LYS A 206 31.50 26.57 4.75
C LYS A 206 31.52 27.89 3.99
N LEU A 207 30.59 28.80 4.32
CA LEU A 207 30.48 30.15 3.78
C LEU A 207 31.08 31.17 4.74
#